data_f643a4c2c51165292d257161a02cdacd
#
_entry.id   f643a4c2c51165292d257161a02cdacd
#
_cell.length_a   1.000
_cell.length_b   1.000
_cell.length_c   1.000
_cell.angle_alpha   90.00
_cell.angle_beta   90.00
_cell.angle_gamma   90.00
#
_symmetry.space_group_name_H-M   'P 1'
#
loop_
_entity.id
_entity.type
_entity.pdbx_description
1 polymer ?
#
loop_
_entity_poly.entity_id
_entity_poly.type
_entity_poly.pdbx_seq_one_letter_code
_entity_poly.pdbx_strand_id
1 'polypeptide(L)'
;DMEFHETIARCSGNRVVEVLIPIILTAITTFANLTHRKLINETIDTHRAITDAILSGDTMGAKCAMIMHLTYNRQTIIDMSEQNKTCQTS
;
A
#
# COMPACT_ATOMS: atom_id res chain seq x y z
N ASP A 1 -7.21 6.31 0.39
CA ASP A 1 -6.25 5.25 0.15
C ASP A 1 -6.89 3.87 0.11
N MET A 2 -7.74 3.56 1.09
CA MET A 2 -8.48 2.29 1.10
C MET A 2 -9.35 2.14 -0.14
N GLU A 3 -10.07 3.20 -0.53
CA GLU A 3 -10.90 3.19 -1.71
C GLU A 3 -10.12 2.91 -2.99
N PHE A 4 -8.89 3.44 -3.09
CA PHE A 4 -8.00 3.18 -4.22
C PHE A 4 -7.70 1.68 -4.35
N HIS A 5 -7.30 1.04 -3.27
CA HIS A 5 -6.97 -0.38 -3.27
C HIS A 5 -8.20 -1.26 -3.50
N GLU A 6 -9.35 -0.90 -2.92
CA GLU A 6 -10.60 -1.63 -3.13
C GLU A 6 -11.04 -1.55 -4.59
N THR A 7 -10.86 -0.40 -5.22
CA THR A 7 -11.22 -0.20 -6.62
C THR A 7 -10.37 -1.09 -7.52
N ILE A 8 -9.05 -1.15 -7.28
CA ILE A 8 -8.15 -2.03 -8.03
C ILE A 8 -8.56 -3.49 -7.84
N ALA A 9 -8.88 -3.89 -6.61
CA ALA A 9 -9.30 -5.26 -6.32
C ALA A 9 -10.56 -5.63 -7.11
N ARG A 10 -11.55 -4.73 -7.18
CA ARG A 10 -12.77 -4.97 -7.93
C ARG A 10 -12.50 -5.09 -9.44
N CYS A 11 -11.52 -4.36 -9.95
CA CYS A 11 -11.15 -4.41 -11.37
C CYS A 11 -10.35 -5.66 -11.73
N SER A 12 -9.87 -6.41 -10.73
CA SER A 12 -9.06 -7.62 -10.97
C SER A 12 -9.84 -8.77 -11.60
N GLY A 13 -11.16 -8.77 -11.45
CA GLY A 13 -12.00 -9.89 -11.89
C GLY A 13 -11.85 -11.14 -11.04
N ASN A 14 -11.18 -11.05 -9.91
CA ASN A 14 -10.93 -12.17 -9.00
C ASN A 14 -11.75 -12.00 -7.72
N ARG A 15 -12.78 -12.84 -7.55
CA ARG A 15 -13.69 -12.71 -6.41
C ARG A 15 -13.01 -12.91 -5.06
N VAL A 16 -11.98 -13.77 -4.99
CA VAL A 16 -11.23 -13.96 -3.74
C VAL A 16 -10.52 -12.68 -3.35
N VAL A 17 -9.88 -12.01 -4.31
CA VAL A 17 -9.22 -10.72 -4.09
C VAL A 17 -10.24 -9.67 -3.65
N GLU A 18 -11.40 -9.62 -4.31
CA GLU A 18 -12.46 -8.67 -3.97
C GLU A 18 -12.93 -8.82 -2.53
N VAL A 19 -13.03 -10.06 -2.03
CA VAL A 19 -13.48 -10.34 -0.67
C VAL A 19 -12.38 -10.12 0.36
N LEU A 20 -11.15 -10.53 0.05
CA LEU A 20 -10.03 -10.48 1.00
C LEU A 20 -9.45 -9.08 1.19
N ILE A 21 -9.37 -8.27 0.14
CA ILE A 21 -8.74 -6.96 0.22
C ILE A 21 -9.42 -6.03 1.25
N PRO A 22 -10.76 -5.90 1.29
CA PRO A 22 -11.40 -5.08 2.32
C PRO A 22 -11.09 -5.55 3.75
N ILE A 23 -10.99 -6.87 3.96
CA ILE A 23 -10.65 -7.43 5.28
C ILE A 23 -9.23 -7.06 5.66
N ILE A 24 -8.28 -7.21 4.73
CA ILE A 24 -6.87 -6.87 4.95
C ILE A 24 -6.72 -5.37 5.22
N LEU A 25 -7.39 -4.53 4.44
CA LEU A 25 -7.34 -3.07 4.60
C LEU A 25 -7.87 -2.66 5.97
N THR A 26 -8.94 -3.30 6.45
CA THR A 26 -9.47 -3.03 7.78
C THR A 26 -8.44 -3.39 8.86
N ALA A 27 -7.77 -4.54 8.71
CA ALA A 27 -6.76 -4.99 9.66
C ALA A 27 -5.56 -4.04 9.73
N ILE A 28 -5.16 -3.43 8.61
CA ILE A 28 -4.00 -2.55 8.56
C ILE A 28 -4.32 -1.07 8.72
N THR A 29 -5.58 -0.70 8.96
CA THR A 29 -5.99 0.71 9.10
C THR A 29 -5.18 1.44 10.17
N THR A 30 -4.91 0.79 11.30
CA THR A 30 -4.09 1.37 12.37
C THR A 30 -2.70 1.72 11.86
N PHE A 31 -2.08 0.83 11.09
CA PHE A 31 -0.76 1.07 10.52
C PHE A 31 -0.80 2.11 9.42
N ALA A 32 -1.90 2.18 8.66
CA ALA A 32 -2.05 3.16 7.59
C ALA A 32 -1.97 4.59 8.11
N ASN A 33 -2.57 4.87 9.25
CA ASN A 33 -2.51 6.20 9.87
C ASN A 33 -1.09 6.60 10.25
N LEU A 34 -0.28 5.64 10.70
CA LEU A 34 1.10 5.89 11.11
C LEU A 34 2.02 6.04 9.90
N THR A 35 1.89 5.17 8.90
CA THR A 35 2.73 5.18 7.70
C THR A 35 2.39 6.35 6.79
N HIS A 36 1.13 6.76 6.73
CA HIS A 36 0.67 7.83 5.85
C HIS A 36 1.40 9.14 6.13
N ARG A 37 1.61 9.48 7.41
CA ARG A 37 2.33 10.71 7.77
C ARG A 37 3.77 10.71 7.28
N LYS A 38 4.44 9.57 7.32
CA LYS A 38 5.85 9.46 6.93
C LYS A 38 6.04 9.33 5.42
N LEU A 39 5.08 8.70 4.75
CA LEU A 39 5.20 8.35 3.33
C LEU A 39 4.18 9.04 2.44
N ILE A 40 3.64 10.20 2.86
CA ILE A 40 2.58 10.84 2.10
C ILE A 40 3.02 11.18 0.67
N ASN A 41 4.24 11.69 0.48
CA ASN A 41 4.75 12.03 -0.85
C ASN A 41 4.99 10.78 -1.69
N GLU A 42 5.62 9.76 -1.09
CA GLU A 42 5.89 8.49 -1.76
C GLU A 42 4.58 7.78 -2.10
N THR A 43 3.57 7.87 -1.23
CA THR A 43 2.25 7.29 -1.48
C THR A 43 1.58 7.96 -2.67
N ILE A 44 1.59 9.29 -2.72
CA ILE A 44 1.00 10.04 -3.83
C ILE A 44 1.72 9.71 -5.13
N ASP A 45 3.05 9.70 -5.12
CA ASP A 45 3.87 9.44 -6.30
C ASP A 45 3.65 8.02 -6.82
N THR A 46 3.60 7.03 -5.93
CA THR A 46 3.43 5.64 -6.34
C THR A 46 2.00 5.37 -6.80
N HIS A 47 0.99 5.97 -6.16
CA HIS A 47 -0.39 5.86 -6.64
C HIS A 47 -0.54 6.47 -8.04
N ARG A 48 0.10 7.60 -8.29
CA ARG A 48 0.11 8.24 -9.61
C ARG A 48 0.77 7.35 -10.65
N ALA A 49 1.92 6.76 -10.31
CA ALA A 49 2.64 5.86 -11.21
C ALA A 49 1.80 4.63 -11.55
N ILE A 50 1.10 4.04 -10.57
CA ILE A 50 0.21 2.91 -10.80
C ILE A 50 -0.93 3.32 -11.73
N THR A 51 -1.57 4.44 -11.46
CA THR A 51 -2.69 4.94 -12.25
C THR A 51 -2.26 5.21 -13.70
N ASP A 52 -1.14 5.89 -13.89
CA ASP A 52 -0.62 6.21 -15.23
C ASP A 52 -0.32 4.94 -16.02
N ALA A 53 0.27 3.94 -15.37
CA ALA A 53 0.58 2.67 -16.00
C ALA A 53 -0.69 1.92 -16.42
N ILE A 54 -1.72 1.91 -15.56
CA ILE A 54 -3.00 1.28 -15.87
C ILE A 54 -3.66 1.96 -17.06
N LEU A 55 -3.71 3.30 -17.05
CA LEU A 55 -4.36 4.06 -18.12
C LEU A 55 -3.64 3.91 -19.46
N SER A 56 -2.33 3.73 -19.44
CA SER A 56 -1.55 3.53 -20.67
C SER A 56 -1.48 2.06 -21.12
N GLY A 57 -2.07 1.14 -20.34
CA GLY A 57 -2.02 -0.29 -20.67
C GLY A 57 -0.69 -0.94 -20.40
N ASP A 58 0.18 -0.30 -19.60
CA ASP A 58 1.50 -0.82 -19.24
C ASP A 58 1.38 -1.75 -18.03
N THR A 59 1.15 -3.03 -18.30
CA THR A 59 0.96 -4.04 -17.25
C THR A 59 2.21 -4.23 -16.40
N MET A 60 3.39 -4.24 -17.02
CA MET A 60 4.65 -4.40 -16.29
C MET A 60 4.94 -3.17 -15.42
N GLY A 61 4.71 -1.97 -15.95
CA GLY A 61 4.87 -0.73 -15.20
C GLY A 61 3.93 -0.66 -14.01
N ALA A 62 2.67 -1.09 -14.18
CA ALA A 62 1.70 -1.12 -13.08
C ALA A 62 2.15 -2.08 -11.99
N LYS A 63 2.64 -3.25 -12.35
CA LYS A 63 3.15 -4.24 -11.40
C LYS A 63 4.35 -3.69 -10.63
N CYS A 64 5.32 -3.11 -11.32
CA CYS A 64 6.51 -2.54 -10.69
C CYS A 64 6.16 -1.39 -9.75
N ALA A 65 5.24 -0.51 -10.15
CA ALA A 65 4.81 0.62 -9.32
C ALA A 65 4.08 0.13 -8.07
N MET A 66 3.25 -0.92 -8.18
CA MET A 66 2.58 -1.51 -7.02
C MET A 66 3.59 -2.16 -6.07
N ILE A 67 4.59 -2.88 -6.58
CA ILE A 67 5.65 -3.48 -5.76
C ILE A 67 6.40 -2.37 -5.00
N MET A 68 6.74 -1.27 -5.66
CA MET A 68 7.42 -0.14 -5.04
C MET A 68 6.57 0.45 -3.91
N HIS A 69 5.28 0.67 -4.17
CA HIS A 69 4.32 1.19 -3.17
C HIS A 69 4.27 0.30 -1.93
N LEU A 70 4.12 -1.01 -2.14
CA LEU A 70 4.04 -1.97 -1.04
C LEU A 70 5.37 -2.11 -0.30
N THR A 71 6.50 -1.97 -1.01
CA THR A 71 7.84 -2.04 -0.43
C THR A 71 8.08 -0.86 0.52
N TYR A 72 7.70 0.35 0.13
CA TYR A 72 7.81 1.52 1.00
C TYR A 72 7.00 1.34 2.30
N ASN A 73 5.78 0.87 2.18
CA ASN A 73 4.92 0.65 3.35
C ASN A 73 5.51 -0.41 4.27
N ARG A 74 6.00 -1.53 3.71
CA ARG A 74 6.63 -2.60 4.47
C ARG A 74 7.85 -2.10 5.23
N GLN A 75 8.73 -1.35 4.57
CA GLN A 75 9.95 -0.86 5.20
C GLN A 75 9.64 0.11 6.35
N THR A 76 8.64 0.98 6.16
CA THR A 76 8.24 1.92 7.21
C THR A 76 7.70 1.18 8.44
N ILE A 77 6.90 0.13 8.24
CA ILE A 77 6.37 -0.67 9.34
C ILE A 77 7.51 -1.36 10.10
N ILE A 78 8.50 -1.91 9.39
CA ILE A 78 9.67 -2.54 10.00
C ILE A 78 10.45 -1.52 10.83
N ASP A 79 10.73 -0.35 10.28
CA ASP A 79 11.48 0.70 10.97
C ASP A 79 10.76 1.16 12.24
N MET A 80 9.45 1.34 12.17
CA MET A 80 8.64 1.72 13.34
C MET A 80 8.65 0.63 14.41
N SER A 81 8.59 -0.64 14.01
CA SER A 81 8.65 -1.77 14.93
C SER A 81 9.99 -1.83 15.65
N GLU A 82 11.09 -1.56 14.95
CA GLU A 82 12.44 -1.53 15.54
C GLU A 82 12.59 -0.38 16.52
N GLN A 83 12.06 0.80 16.21
CA GLN A 83 12.05 1.95 17.11
C GLN A 83 11.30 1.63 18.41
N ASN A 84 10.16 0.96 18.31
CA ASN A 84 9.40 0.56 19.49
C ASN A 84 10.17 -0.43 20.36
N LYS A 85 10.88 -1.38 19.76
CA LYS A 85 11.73 -2.33 20.50
C LYS A 85 12.84 -1.60 21.24
N THR A 86 13.48 -0.63 20.60
CA THR A 86 14.54 0.18 21.22
C THR A 86 13.99 0.96 22.41
N CYS A 87 12.82 1.54 22.29
CA CYS A 87 12.17 2.27 23.37
C CYS A 87 11.78 1.36 24.54
N GLN A 88 11.41 0.11 24.28
CA GLN A 88 11.03 -0.86 25.31
C GLN A 88 12.23 -1.42 26.08
N THR A 89 13.39 -1.42 25.46
CA THR A 89 14.62 -1.95 26.11
C THR A 89 15.38 -0.90 26.91
N SER A 90 14.99 0.35 26.79
CA SER A 90 15.60 1.43 27.57
C SER A 90 14.72 1.81 28.76
#